data_4b007a8e6c5a8104671072fc53093ba9
#
_entry.id   4b007a8e6c5a8104671072fc53093ba9
#
_cell.length_a   1.000
_cell.length_b   1.000
_cell.length_c   1.000
_cell.angle_alpha   90.00
_cell.angle_beta   90.00
_cell.angle_gamma   90.00
#
_symmetry.space_group_name_H-M   'P 1'
#
loop_
_entity.id
_entity.type
_entity.pdbx_description
1 polymer ?
#
loop_
_entity_poly.entity_id
_entity_poly.type
_entity_poly.pdbx_seq_one_letter_code
_entity_poly.pdbx_strand_id
1 'polypeptide(L)'
;MFGAAATNPLIINSTVYLQDLGSNIFSLDLKTGKPLIEAIYNRPNGGPNGVAVGQGRIFASSSAFGIRSLDSEYGEELWHYNLQRTENEFIDMQPVLFGNSLYVSTKTNYAGNATGMIYALDPETGGVRWKFDTVDSEDIWGNREINSGGGVWYPPSIDIKRGVTYWGVGNPAPWPGTEQFPNGTSRPGPNLYTNSVLALDHTDGELLWYNQIIPHDLLDYDFHLSPIVTSIEVNGKQTDILIAGGKNGSVMALDSVSGKQIWETEVGIHENDKLTELPDPPDTVTVFPGHFGGIETPMAVSEGIVYVPVVNLGSKATSQWSETFDFGEGTGELVAIETRSGDVIWSHDFESMVFGAATVVNDLVFTSTFDGMIYAFNKYTGSVLWDYQSPAGINAWPAVSGDTILFPAGVPTETQEPILMAFRLSK
;
A
#
# COMPACT_ATOMS: atom_id res chain seq x y z
N MET A 1 18.53 17.37 -5.63
CA MET A 1 17.13 17.36 -6.14
C MET A 1 16.63 15.95 -5.98
N PHE A 2 15.53 15.70 -5.26
CA PHE A 2 15.00 14.37 -5.13
C PHE A 2 14.09 14.01 -6.33
N GLY A 3 13.99 12.73 -6.65
CA GLY A 3 13.14 12.22 -7.71
C GLY A 3 11.67 12.10 -7.30
N ALA A 4 10.87 11.42 -8.12
CA ALA A 4 9.47 11.14 -7.78
C ALA A 4 9.37 10.38 -6.46
N ALA A 5 8.32 10.68 -5.67
CA ALA A 5 8.00 10.00 -4.43
C ALA A 5 6.63 9.31 -4.53
N ALA A 6 6.54 8.09 -4.02
CA ALA A 6 5.33 7.28 -3.97
C ALA A 6 4.99 6.84 -2.55
N THR A 7 5.44 7.57 -1.54
CA THR A 7 5.15 7.33 -0.13
C THR A 7 5.25 8.62 0.67
N ASN A 8 4.90 8.58 1.94
CA ASN A 8 4.96 9.74 2.81
C ASN A 8 6.39 10.01 3.32
N PRO A 9 6.76 11.28 3.50
CA PRO A 9 7.92 11.63 4.33
C PRO A 9 7.70 11.16 5.76
N LEU A 10 8.79 10.84 6.47
CA LEU A 10 8.76 10.53 7.90
C LEU A 10 9.32 11.72 8.67
N ILE A 11 8.60 12.22 9.67
CA ILE A 11 9.06 13.32 10.52
C ILE A 11 9.37 12.79 11.91
N ILE A 12 10.63 12.90 12.34
CA ILE A 12 11.07 12.55 13.69
C ILE A 12 11.75 13.76 14.31
N ASN A 13 11.20 14.25 15.42
CA ASN A 13 11.60 15.49 16.05
C ASN A 13 11.52 16.69 15.05
N SER A 14 12.65 17.24 14.64
CA SER A 14 12.74 18.35 13.68
C SER A 14 13.38 17.92 12.36
N THR A 15 13.48 16.64 12.09
CA THR A 15 14.08 16.08 10.86
C THR A 15 13.05 15.39 10.02
N VAL A 16 13.04 15.70 8.73
CA VAL A 16 12.25 15.01 7.71
C VAL A 16 13.14 14.00 7.03
N TYR A 17 12.68 12.76 6.93
CA TYR A 17 13.34 11.68 6.20
C TYR A 17 12.47 11.25 5.03
N LEU A 18 13.07 11.04 3.87
CA LEU A 18 12.35 10.52 2.70
C LEU A 18 13.28 9.71 1.79
N GLN A 19 12.67 8.85 1.00
CA GLN A 19 13.30 8.14 -0.10
C GLN A 19 12.54 8.46 -1.40
N ASP A 20 13.26 8.70 -2.50
CA ASP A 20 12.67 8.85 -3.82
C ASP A 20 12.69 7.53 -4.61
N LEU A 21 12.02 7.50 -5.77
CA LEU A 21 12.01 6.34 -6.67
C LEU A 21 13.35 6.12 -7.41
N GLY A 22 14.35 6.95 -7.17
CA GLY A 22 15.76 6.74 -7.54
C GLY A 22 16.56 6.03 -6.44
N SER A 23 15.89 5.50 -5.40
CA SER A 23 16.51 4.94 -4.19
C SER A 23 17.40 5.93 -3.42
N ASN A 24 17.31 7.22 -3.70
CA ASN A 24 18.05 8.25 -2.99
C ASN A 24 17.38 8.50 -1.63
N ILE A 25 18.20 8.71 -0.60
CA ILE A 25 17.74 8.91 0.76
C ILE A 25 18.14 10.32 1.21
N PHE A 26 17.18 11.03 1.76
CA PHE A 26 17.37 12.40 2.22
C PHE A 26 16.95 12.55 3.66
N SER A 27 17.68 13.35 4.42
CA SER A 27 17.14 13.97 5.62
C SER A 27 17.24 15.49 5.51
N LEU A 28 16.19 16.20 5.95
CA LEU A 28 16.06 17.64 5.85
C LEU A 28 15.71 18.23 7.22
N ASP A 29 16.18 19.42 7.50
CA ASP A 29 15.69 20.21 8.64
C ASP A 29 14.26 20.67 8.37
N LEU A 30 13.31 20.27 9.21
CA LEU A 30 11.86 20.54 9.04
C LEU A 30 11.55 22.04 8.96
N LYS A 31 12.31 22.88 9.67
CA LYS A 31 12.06 24.32 9.73
C LYS A 31 12.52 25.06 8.48
N THR A 32 13.64 24.64 7.90
CA THR A 32 14.33 25.38 6.83
C THR A 32 14.31 24.68 5.49
N GLY A 33 13.98 23.36 5.46
CA GLY A 33 14.08 22.51 4.29
C GLY A 33 15.51 22.21 3.82
N LYS A 34 16.53 22.60 4.61
CA LYS A 34 17.94 22.39 4.24
C LYS A 34 18.30 20.90 4.36
N PRO A 35 19.00 20.34 3.36
CA PRO A 35 19.53 18.98 3.48
C PRO A 35 20.50 18.85 4.66
N LEU A 36 20.35 17.77 5.41
CA LEU A 36 21.26 17.30 6.46
C LEU A 36 22.05 16.09 5.97
N ILE A 37 21.35 15.15 5.29
CA ILE A 37 21.93 13.96 4.63
C ILE A 37 21.38 13.89 3.21
N GLU A 38 22.27 13.54 2.27
CA GLU A 38 21.95 13.23 0.89
C GLU A 38 22.75 11.99 0.47
N ALA A 39 22.11 10.80 0.56
CA ALA A 39 22.69 9.55 0.10
C ALA A 39 22.16 9.23 -1.30
N ILE A 40 22.94 9.53 -2.33
CA ILE A 40 22.55 9.50 -3.73
C ILE A 40 23.01 8.20 -4.39
N TYR A 41 22.05 7.40 -4.85
CA TYR A 41 22.29 6.10 -5.49
C TYR A 41 21.89 6.10 -6.95
N ASN A 42 20.86 6.86 -7.34
CA ASN A 42 20.31 6.93 -8.71
C ASN A 42 20.03 5.53 -9.29
N ARG A 43 19.41 4.69 -8.48
CA ARG A 43 19.00 3.32 -8.85
C ARG A 43 17.48 3.25 -8.88
N PRO A 44 16.86 2.89 -10.02
CA PRO A 44 15.43 2.77 -10.11
C PRO A 44 14.87 1.84 -9.02
N ASN A 45 13.77 2.26 -8.43
CA ASN A 45 12.98 1.50 -7.47
C ASN A 45 11.50 1.64 -7.84
N GLY A 46 10.70 0.61 -7.56
CA GLY A 46 9.25 0.71 -7.61
C GLY A 46 8.71 1.48 -6.40
N GLY A 47 7.43 1.73 -6.37
CA GLY A 47 6.72 2.23 -5.20
C GLY A 47 5.72 1.20 -4.68
N PRO A 48 5.17 1.42 -3.48
CA PRO A 48 5.52 2.48 -2.52
C PRO A 48 6.79 2.14 -1.75
N ASN A 49 7.82 2.95 -1.85
CA ASN A 49 9.03 2.85 -1.04
C ASN A 49 9.01 3.87 0.10
N GLY A 50 10.05 3.92 0.93
CA GLY A 50 10.20 4.87 2.01
C GLY A 50 11.24 4.43 3.02
N VAL A 51 11.34 5.17 4.11
CA VAL A 51 12.33 4.89 5.15
C VAL A 51 11.69 4.53 6.48
N ALA A 52 12.39 3.71 7.27
CA ALA A 52 12.20 3.60 8.71
C ALA A 52 13.40 4.23 9.41
N VAL A 53 13.17 4.87 10.56
CA VAL A 53 14.24 5.50 11.33
C VAL A 53 14.12 5.13 12.80
N GLY A 54 15.21 4.69 13.39
CA GLY A 54 15.29 4.37 14.80
C GLY A 54 16.64 3.73 15.17
N GLN A 55 16.95 3.68 16.45
CA GLN A 55 18.19 3.08 16.96
C GLN A 55 19.47 3.67 16.35
N GLY A 56 19.47 4.98 16.01
CA GLY A 56 20.58 5.65 15.35
C GLY A 56 20.76 5.28 13.87
N ARG A 57 19.73 4.74 13.22
CA ARG A 57 19.80 4.21 11.86
C ARG A 57 18.64 4.70 10.99
N ILE A 58 18.89 4.77 9.68
CA ILE A 58 17.90 4.89 8.62
C ILE A 58 17.89 3.57 7.86
N PHE A 59 16.70 2.98 7.66
CA PHE A 59 16.52 1.77 6.88
C PHE A 59 15.71 2.10 5.64
N ALA A 60 16.13 1.62 4.49
CA ALA A 60 15.46 1.88 3.21
C ALA A 60 15.70 0.73 2.22
N SER A 61 14.79 0.57 1.28
CA SER A 61 15.02 -0.32 0.13
C SER A 61 16.21 0.15 -0.71
N SER A 62 16.92 -0.78 -1.34
CA SER A 62 18.08 -0.48 -2.16
C SER A 62 17.90 -1.02 -3.57
N SER A 63 17.55 -0.16 -4.52
CA SER A 63 17.42 -0.52 -5.94
C SER A 63 16.59 -1.79 -6.19
N ALA A 64 15.39 -1.87 -5.66
CA ALA A 64 14.44 -2.98 -5.86
C ALA A 64 14.88 -4.40 -5.39
N PHE A 65 16.13 -4.63 -4.98
CA PHE A 65 16.62 -6.00 -4.71
C PHE A 65 17.04 -6.24 -3.26
N GLY A 66 17.16 -5.23 -2.45
CA GLY A 66 17.68 -5.36 -1.10
C GLY A 66 17.22 -4.27 -0.17
N ILE A 67 17.73 -4.36 1.04
CA ILE A 67 17.53 -3.42 2.13
C ILE A 67 18.89 -2.93 2.61
N ARG A 68 18.97 -1.66 2.99
CA ARG A 68 20.18 -1.05 3.55
C ARG A 68 19.90 -0.35 4.86
N SER A 69 20.93 -0.22 5.67
CA SER A 69 20.95 0.60 6.85
C SER A 69 22.04 1.66 6.73
N LEU A 70 21.69 2.91 7.03
CA LEU A 70 22.62 4.02 7.14
C LEU A 70 22.69 4.51 8.58
N ASP A 71 23.82 5.09 8.96
CA ASP A 71 23.93 5.92 10.16
C ASP A 71 23.00 7.13 10.03
N SER A 72 22.21 7.43 11.06
CA SER A 72 21.20 8.52 10.98
C SER A 72 21.78 9.92 11.19
N GLU A 73 23.03 10.04 11.64
CA GLU A 73 23.73 11.30 11.84
C GLU A 73 24.60 11.68 10.63
N TYR A 74 25.31 10.70 10.07
CA TYR A 74 26.31 10.92 9.01
C TYR A 74 25.86 10.45 7.63
N GLY A 75 24.85 9.57 7.54
CA GLY A 75 24.38 8.99 6.28
C GLY A 75 25.30 7.90 5.69
N GLU A 76 26.28 7.44 6.46
CA GLU A 76 27.19 6.36 6.05
C GLU A 76 26.47 5.01 6.04
N GLU A 77 26.71 4.17 5.00
CA GLU A 77 26.13 2.83 4.91
C GLU A 77 26.77 1.92 5.98
N LEU A 78 25.96 1.37 6.86
CA LEU A 78 26.37 0.45 7.92
C LEU A 78 26.32 -1.00 7.46
N TRP A 79 25.28 -1.36 6.72
CA TRP A 79 25.14 -2.66 6.07
C TRP A 79 24.16 -2.58 4.89
N HIS A 80 24.31 -3.54 3.98
CA HIS A 80 23.42 -3.78 2.87
C HIS A 80 23.16 -5.28 2.72
N TYR A 81 21.90 -5.68 2.59
CA TYR A 81 21.50 -7.06 2.48
C TYR A 81 20.62 -7.26 1.25
N ASN A 82 21.03 -8.17 0.35
CA ASN A 82 20.23 -8.57 -0.82
C ASN A 82 19.27 -9.69 -0.39
N LEU A 83 17.96 -9.46 -0.51
CA LEU A 83 16.90 -10.42 -0.19
C LEU A 83 16.32 -11.10 -1.43
N GLN A 84 16.73 -10.70 -2.63
CA GLN A 84 16.24 -11.27 -3.87
C GLN A 84 16.60 -12.76 -3.98
N ARG A 85 15.61 -13.62 -4.19
CA ARG A 85 15.79 -15.06 -4.41
C ARG A 85 15.78 -15.41 -5.91
N THR A 86 15.00 -14.64 -6.69
CA THR A 86 14.90 -14.77 -8.15
C THR A 86 14.96 -13.38 -8.80
N GLU A 87 15.24 -13.31 -10.09
CA GLU A 87 15.24 -12.03 -10.85
C GLU A 87 13.85 -11.36 -10.93
N ASN A 88 12.80 -12.08 -10.56
CA ASN A 88 11.41 -11.65 -10.62
C ASN A 88 10.86 -11.17 -9.26
N GLU A 89 11.72 -11.07 -8.24
CA GLU A 89 11.37 -10.55 -6.92
C GLU A 89 11.97 -9.17 -6.70
N PHE A 90 11.18 -8.29 -6.05
CA PHE A 90 11.55 -6.90 -5.80
C PHE A 90 11.23 -6.49 -4.36
N ILE A 91 11.93 -5.48 -3.85
CA ILE A 91 11.67 -4.84 -2.57
C ILE A 91 11.42 -3.37 -2.83
N ASP A 92 10.19 -2.94 -2.68
CA ASP A 92 9.78 -1.55 -2.89
C ASP A 92 8.81 -1.04 -1.82
N MET A 93 8.62 -1.80 -0.75
CA MET A 93 7.86 -1.36 0.41
C MET A 93 8.67 -0.47 1.35
N GLN A 94 7.98 0.36 2.13
CA GLN A 94 8.57 1.07 3.28
C GLN A 94 8.88 0.07 4.40
N PRO A 95 10.13 -0.05 4.89
CA PRO A 95 10.45 -0.90 6.05
C PRO A 95 9.74 -0.43 7.32
N VAL A 96 9.52 -1.33 8.27
CA VAL A 96 9.01 -0.98 9.61
C VAL A 96 9.93 -1.50 10.69
N LEU A 97 10.45 -0.58 11.50
CA LEU A 97 11.23 -0.94 12.70
C LEU A 97 10.31 -1.01 13.92
N PHE A 98 10.22 -2.19 14.53
CA PHE A 98 9.49 -2.38 15.78
C PHE A 98 10.27 -3.29 16.73
N GLY A 99 10.53 -2.78 17.94
CA GLY A 99 11.38 -3.48 18.90
C GLY A 99 12.77 -3.77 18.32
N ASN A 100 13.13 -5.03 18.29
CA ASN A 100 14.38 -5.49 17.71
C ASN A 100 14.21 -6.13 16.32
N SER A 101 13.10 -5.90 15.64
CA SER A 101 12.82 -6.45 14.31
C SER A 101 12.63 -5.35 13.30
N LEU A 102 13.25 -5.52 12.13
CA LEU A 102 12.99 -4.72 10.93
C LEU A 102 12.15 -5.57 9.97
N TYR A 103 10.90 -5.19 9.77
CA TYR A 103 9.99 -5.88 8.86
C TYR A 103 10.16 -5.37 7.45
N VAL A 104 10.32 -6.31 6.52
CA VAL A 104 10.49 -6.07 5.08
C VAL A 104 9.73 -7.16 4.32
N SER A 105 9.26 -6.87 3.13
CA SER A 105 8.60 -7.84 2.26
C SER A 105 9.02 -7.68 0.81
N THR A 106 8.73 -8.70 0.00
CA THR A 106 8.96 -8.69 -1.43
C THR A 106 7.65 -8.72 -2.20
N LYS A 107 7.68 -8.16 -3.40
CA LYS A 107 6.67 -8.37 -4.44
C LYS A 107 7.24 -9.14 -5.61
N THR A 108 6.38 -9.55 -6.55
CA THR A 108 6.74 -10.23 -7.79
C THR A 108 6.38 -9.37 -9.00
N ASN A 109 7.02 -9.58 -10.13
CA ASN A 109 6.74 -8.86 -11.39
C ASN A 109 5.88 -9.69 -12.37
N TYR A 110 4.98 -10.52 -11.88
CA TYR A 110 4.07 -11.35 -12.71
C TYR A 110 4.75 -12.36 -13.65
N ALA A 111 6.07 -12.51 -13.58
CA ALA A 111 6.79 -13.57 -14.26
C ALA A 111 6.86 -14.83 -13.39
N GLY A 112 6.87 -16.00 -13.99
CA GLY A 112 6.89 -17.27 -13.26
C GLY A 112 8.03 -17.42 -12.26
N ASN A 113 7.92 -18.39 -11.39
CA ASN A 113 8.92 -18.78 -10.38
C ASN A 113 9.25 -17.73 -9.32
N ALA A 114 8.27 -16.88 -8.95
CA ALA A 114 8.44 -15.88 -7.89
C ALA A 114 7.24 -15.88 -6.94
N THR A 115 7.51 -15.78 -5.64
CA THR A 115 6.49 -15.65 -4.59
C THR A 115 6.82 -14.47 -3.69
N GLY A 116 5.79 -13.84 -3.11
CA GLY A 116 5.96 -12.84 -2.08
C GLY A 116 6.57 -13.44 -0.82
N MET A 117 7.44 -12.68 -0.15
CA MET A 117 8.04 -13.07 1.13
C MET A 117 7.91 -11.95 2.14
N ILE A 118 7.62 -12.32 3.37
CA ILE A 118 7.69 -11.45 4.53
C ILE A 118 8.92 -11.83 5.35
N TYR A 119 9.69 -10.83 5.78
CA TYR A 119 10.89 -11.03 6.58
C TYR A 119 10.82 -10.20 7.86
N ALA A 120 11.33 -10.76 8.97
CA ALA A 120 11.83 -9.98 10.08
C ALA A 120 13.35 -10.09 10.09
N LEU A 121 14.01 -8.94 9.99
CA LEU A 121 15.46 -8.83 9.99
C LEU A 121 15.95 -8.31 11.34
N ASP A 122 17.17 -8.66 11.68
CA ASP A 122 17.90 -8.00 12.75
C ASP A 122 18.30 -6.57 12.30
N PRO A 123 17.87 -5.50 12.97
CA PRO A 123 18.16 -4.15 12.52
C PRO A 123 19.65 -3.76 12.66
N GLU A 124 20.41 -4.45 13.49
CA GLU A 124 21.84 -4.18 13.67
C GLU A 124 22.70 -4.78 12.55
N THR A 125 22.34 -5.98 12.08
CA THR A 125 23.17 -6.77 11.16
C THR A 125 22.55 -6.98 9.79
N GLY A 126 21.22 -6.77 9.63
CA GLY A 126 20.46 -7.14 8.44
C GLY A 126 20.16 -8.64 8.32
N GLY A 127 20.61 -9.45 9.28
CA GLY A 127 20.40 -10.91 9.27
C GLY A 127 18.93 -11.30 9.42
N VAL A 128 18.50 -12.33 8.69
CA VAL A 128 17.12 -12.83 8.74
C VAL A 128 16.88 -13.54 10.08
N ARG A 129 15.88 -13.09 10.85
CA ARG A 129 15.39 -13.74 12.08
C ARG A 129 14.35 -14.79 11.75
N TRP A 130 13.36 -14.44 10.95
CA TRP A 130 12.37 -15.34 10.41
C TRP A 130 11.88 -14.84 9.05
N LYS A 131 11.23 -15.72 8.32
CA LYS A 131 10.59 -15.41 7.03
C LYS A 131 9.33 -16.23 6.86
N PHE A 132 8.36 -15.69 6.12
CA PHE A 132 7.11 -16.35 5.76
C PHE A 132 6.89 -16.24 4.23
N ASP A 133 6.63 -17.37 3.57
CA ASP A 133 6.24 -17.38 2.15
C ASP A 133 4.73 -17.15 2.04
N THR A 134 4.31 -16.18 1.24
CA THR A 134 2.89 -15.86 1.05
C THR A 134 2.18 -16.80 0.06
N VAL A 135 2.88 -17.80 -0.46
CA VAL A 135 2.33 -18.83 -1.32
C VAL A 135 2.51 -20.20 -0.65
N ASP A 136 1.38 -20.83 -0.28
CA ASP A 136 1.35 -22.16 0.33
C ASP A 136 1.31 -23.27 -0.75
N SER A 137 2.38 -23.31 -1.58
CA SER A 137 2.50 -24.31 -2.66
C SER A 137 3.94 -24.38 -3.16
N GLU A 138 4.58 -25.55 -3.04
CA GLU A 138 5.97 -25.75 -3.52
C GLU A 138 6.12 -25.59 -5.04
N ASP A 139 5.08 -25.94 -5.80
CA ASP A 139 5.04 -25.85 -7.27
C ASP A 139 4.25 -24.62 -7.78
N ILE A 140 3.97 -23.68 -6.88
CA ILE A 140 3.21 -22.45 -7.17
C ILE A 140 1.89 -22.82 -7.91
N TRP A 141 1.05 -23.58 -7.22
CA TRP A 141 -0.28 -24.05 -7.68
C TRP A 141 -0.27 -24.87 -8.96
N GLY A 142 0.78 -25.70 -9.16
CA GLY A 142 0.85 -26.70 -10.22
C GLY A 142 1.67 -26.29 -11.44
N ASN A 143 2.14 -25.05 -11.53
CA ASN A 143 2.97 -24.63 -12.68
C ASN A 143 3.95 -23.51 -12.32
N ARG A 144 5.03 -23.87 -11.65
CA ARG A 144 6.06 -22.93 -11.19
C ARG A 144 6.69 -22.08 -12.31
N GLU A 145 6.82 -22.62 -13.51
CA GLU A 145 7.43 -21.90 -14.63
C GLU A 145 6.59 -20.74 -15.15
N ILE A 146 5.28 -20.77 -14.88
CA ILE A 146 4.32 -19.77 -15.35
C ILE A 146 3.76 -18.94 -14.22
N ASN A 147 3.45 -19.58 -13.08
CA ASN A 147 2.75 -18.94 -11.97
C ASN A 147 3.71 -18.16 -11.07
N SER A 148 3.17 -17.11 -10.49
CA SER A 148 3.81 -16.26 -9.47
C SER A 148 2.73 -15.55 -8.64
N GLY A 149 3.12 -14.74 -7.67
CA GLY A 149 2.19 -13.87 -6.96
C GLY A 149 2.42 -13.78 -5.45
N GLY A 150 1.40 -13.30 -4.74
CA GLY A 150 1.46 -13.10 -3.30
C GLY A 150 2.38 -11.97 -2.86
N GLY A 151 2.64 -10.99 -3.74
CA GLY A 151 3.46 -9.82 -3.40
C GLY A 151 2.91 -9.05 -2.21
N VAL A 152 3.78 -8.47 -1.40
CA VAL A 152 3.41 -7.64 -0.25
C VAL A 152 4.09 -6.27 -0.40
N TRP A 153 3.31 -5.22 -0.67
CA TRP A 153 3.84 -3.90 -1.06
C TRP A 153 3.75 -2.87 0.04
N TYR A 154 2.89 -3.11 1.04
CA TYR A 154 2.70 -2.20 2.16
C TYR A 154 3.20 -2.80 3.47
N PRO A 155 3.61 -1.95 4.42
CA PRO A 155 4.08 -2.38 5.73
C PRO A 155 2.97 -3.06 6.54
N PRO A 156 3.33 -3.87 7.55
CA PRO A 156 2.36 -4.43 8.47
C PRO A 156 1.77 -3.39 9.40
N SER A 157 0.55 -3.63 9.86
CA SER A 157 0.11 -3.10 11.14
C SER A 157 0.55 -4.00 12.28
N ILE A 158 0.86 -3.40 13.43
CA ILE A 158 1.39 -4.13 14.59
C ILE A 158 0.47 -3.97 15.79
N ASP A 159 -0.10 -5.08 16.24
CA ASP A 159 -0.79 -5.14 17.53
C ASP A 159 0.23 -5.44 18.64
N ILE A 160 0.70 -4.37 19.28
CA ILE A 160 1.70 -4.44 20.35
C ILE A 160 1.19 -5.27 21.54
N LYS A 161 -0.11 -5.19 21.82
CA LYS A 161 -0.74 -5.86 22.96
C LYS A 161 -0.78 -7.38 22.80
N ARG A 162 -0.98 -7.84 21.55
CA ARG A 162 -1.06 -9.29 21.23
C ARG A 162 0.25 -9.84 20.69
N GLY A 163 1.17 -8.98 20.27
CA GLY A 163 2.38 -9.42 19.60
C GLY A 163 2.10 -9.97 18.18
N VAL A 164 1.18 -9.37 17.45
CA VAL A 164 0.75 -9.84 16.12
C VAL A 164 1.04 -8.77 15.08
N THR A 165 1.51 -9.20 13.91
CA THR A 165 1.64 -8.36 12.72
C THR A 165 0.56 -8.76 11.71
N TYR A 166 -0.15 -7.76 11.13
CA TYR A 166 -1.17 -7.98 10.12
C TYR A 166 -0.71 -7.46 8.78
N TRP A 167 -0.85 -8.28 7.74
CA TRP A 167 -0.34 -8.02 6.42
C TRP A 167 -1.43 -8.16 5.36
N GLY A 168 -1.46 -7.24 4.39
CA GLY A 168 -2.21 -7.43 3.16
C GLY A 168 -1.34 -8.11 2.11
N VAL A 169 -1.91 -9.05 1.36
CA VAL A 169 -1.22 -9.83 0.34
C VAL A 169 -1.87 -9.59 -1.02
N GLY A 170 -1.02 -9.37 -2.01
CA GLY A 170 -1.45 -9.13 -3.39
C GLY A 170 -1.89 -10.39 -4.15
N ASN A 171 -2.20 -10.20 -5.39
CA ASN A 171 -2.82 -11.13 -6.31
C ASN A 171 -1.92 -12.30 -6.75
N PRO A 172 -2.51 -13.36 -7.34
CA PRO A 172 -1.78 -14.38 -8.09
C PRO A 172 -1.56 -13.95 -9.54
N ALA A 173 -0.53 -14.47 -10.20
CA ALA A 173 -0.28 -14.27 -11.63
C ALA A 173 0.00 -15.60 -12.34
N PRO A 174 -0.20 -15.67 -13.68
CA PRO A 174 -0.69 -14.62 -14.59
C PRO A 174 -2.16 -14.28 -14.38
N TRP A 175 -2.53 -13.04 -14.63
CA TRP A 175 -3.90 -12.55 -14.60
C TRP A 175 -4.18 -11.67 -15.84
N PRO A 176 -5.36 -11.79 -16.44
CA PRO A 176 -6.42 -12.79 -16.24
C PRO A 176 -5.97 -14.22 -16.59
N GLY A 177 -4.96 -14.36 -17.44
CA GLY A 177 -4.38 -15.62 -17.91
C GLY A 177 -3.32 -15.37 -18.99
N THR A 178 -3.13 -16.36 -19.84
CA THR A 178 -2.30 -16.30 -21.06
C THR A 178 -3.05 -17.00 -22.20
N GLU A 179 -2.55 -16.87 -23.45
CA GLU A 179 -3.10 -17.61 -24.58
C GLU A 179 -3.13 -19.13 -24.34
N GLN A 180 -2.08 -19.65 -23.72
CA GLN A 180 -2.00 -21.07 -23.39
C GLN A 180 -2.85 -21.46 -22.17
N PHE A 181 -3.04 -20.54 -21.23
CA PHE A 181 -3.74 -20.77 -19.96
C PHE A 181 -4.74 -19.63 -19.72
N PRO A 182 -5.86 -19.56 -20.48
CA PRO A 182 -6.87 -18.54 -20.29
C PRO A 182 -7.53 -18.68 -18.92
N ASN A 183 -8.08 -17.56 -18.39
CA ASN A 183 -8.79 -17.53 -17.10
C ASN A 183 -8.01 -18.19 -15.95
N GLY A 184 -6.70 -17.91 -15.87
CA GLY A 184 -5.86 -18.42 -14.79
C GLY A 184 -5.76 -19.93 -14.68
N THR A 185 -6.04 -20.69 -15.76
CA THR A 185 -6.06 -22.16 -15.74
C THR A 185 -4.71 -22.82 -15.46
N SER A 186 -3.60 -22.07 -15.50
CA SER A 186 -2.28 -22.52 -15.03
C SER A 186 -2.19 -22.72 -13.51
N ARG A 187 -3.11 -22.10 -12.73
CA ARG A 187 -3.13 -22.04 -11.26
C ARG A 187 -4.50 -22.40 -10.70
N PRO A 188 -5.01 -23.61 -10.93
CA PRO A 188 -6.37 -24.02 -10.56
C PRO A 188 -6.60 -23.98 -9.04
N GLY A 189 -7.85 -23.72 -8.65
CA GLY A 189 -8.30 -23.69 -7.27
C GLY A 189 -7.92 -22.40 -6.51
N PRO A 190 -8.02 -22.38 -5.18
CA PRO A 190 -7.63 -21.23 -4.36
C PRO A 190 -6.11 -21.08 -4.38
N ASN A 191 -5.66 -19.89 -4.68
CA ASN A 191 -4.23 -19.56 -4.75
C ASN A 191 -3.77 -19.02 -3.37
N LEU A 192 -3.67 -19.88 -2.36
CA LEU A 192 -3.29 -19.48 -1.00
C LEU A 192 -1.83 -19.02 -0.96
N TYR A 193 -1.54 -17.88 -0.31
CA TYR A 193 -2.41 -16.93 0.44
C TYR A 193 -2.58 -15.61 -0.30
N THR A 194 -2.69 -15.61 -1.63
CA THR A 194 -2.94 -14.38 -2.39
C THR A 194 -4.27 -13.73 -2.00
N ASN A 195 -4.39 -12.43 -2.19
CA ASN A 195 -5.58 -11.63 -1.90
C ASN A 195 -6.14 -11.87 -0.49
N SER A 196 -5.25 -11.88 0.48
CA SER A 196 -5.56 -12.23 1.87
C SER A 196 -5.10 -11.16 2.85
N VAL A 197 -5.76 -11.14 4.00
CA VAL A 197 -5.19 -10.57 5.23
C VAL A 197 -4.58 -11.71 6.04
N LEU A 198 -3.31 -11.58 6.42
CA LEU A 198 -2.59 -12.52 7.27
C LEU A 198 -2.35 -11.94 8.65
N ALA A 199 -2.44 -12.79 9.69
CA ALA A 199 -1.96 -12.51 11.03
C ALA A 199 -0.78 -13.42 11.35
N LEU A 200 0.40 -12.82 11.59
CA LEU A 200 1.61 -13.56 11.92
C LEU A 200 2.07 -13.19 13.34
N ASP A 201 2.54 -14.18 14.10
CA ASP A 201 3.26 -13.91 15.36
C ASP A 201 4.51 -13.08 15.07
N HIS A 202 4.68 -11.99 15.82
CA HIS A 202 5.81 -11.08 15.58
C HIS A 202 7.17 -11.67 15.94
N THR A 203 7.21 -12.74 16.75
CA THR A 203 8.44 -13.32 17.30
C THR A 203 9.11 -14.28 16.32
N ASP A 204 8.31 -15.14 15.68
CA ASP A 204 8.80 -16.24 14.85
C ASP A 204 8.16 -16.33 13.47
N GLY A 205 7.13 -15.50 13.19
CA GLY A 205 6.44 -15.46 11.91
C GLY A 205 5.44 -16.60 11.72
N GLU A 206 5.02 -17.30 12.80
CA GLU A 206 3.98 -18.32 12.71
C GLU A 206 2.65 -17.71 12.23
N LEU A 207 1.99 -18.38 11.27
CA LEU A 207 0.67 -17.99 10.78
C LEU A 207 -0.38 -18.33 11.84
N LEU A 208 -1.00 -17.30 12.42
CA LEU A 208 -2.07 -17.46 13.42
C LEU A 208 -3.42 -17.67 12.76
N TRP A 209 -3.71 -16.88 11.71
CA TRP A 209 -4.88 -17.01 10.87
C TRP A 209 -4.71 -16.25 9.56
N TYR A 210 -5.55 -16.57 8.58
CA TYR A 210 -5.71 -15.79 7.34
C TYR A 210 -7.19 -15.63 6.99
N ASN A 211 -7.49 -14.58 6.22
CA ASN A 211 -8.75 -14.39 5.54
C ASN A 211 -8.47 -14.12 4.07
N GLN A 212 -8.81 -15.08 3.20
CA GLN A 212 -8.65 -14.93 1.76
C GLN A 212 -9.94 -14.35 1.17
N ILE A 213 -9.83 -13.16 0.59
CA ILE A 213 -10.96 -12.40 0.06
C ILE A 213 -11.33 -12.92 -1.33
N ILE A 214 -10.36 -13.14 -2.20
CA ILE A 214 -10.55 -13.62 -3.56
C ILE A 214 -9.69 -14.87 -3.78
N PRO A 215 -10.29 -16.07 -3.73
CA PRO A 215 -9.53 -17.31 -3.84
C PRO A 215 -8.88 -17.56 -5.20
N HIS A 216 -9.52 -17.08 -6.30
CA HIS A 216 -9.03 -17.24 -7.67
C HIS A 216 -9.26 -15.92 -8.43
N ASP A 217 -8.27 -15.05 -8.39
CA ASP A 217 -8.37 -13.70 -8.96
C ASP A 217 -7.98 -13.69 -10.44
N LEU A 218 -8.82 -13.07 -11.26
CA LEU A 218 -8.60 -12.86 -12.70
C LEU A 218 -8.38 -11.36 -13.04
N LEU A 219 -8.55 -10.45 -12.06
CA LEU A 219 -8.72 -9.03 -12.33
C LEU A 219 -7.66 -8.13 -11.67
N ASP A 220 -6.61 -8.75 -11.07
CA ASP A 220 -5.56 -8.01 -10.34
C ASP A 220 -6.08 -7.28 -9.09
N TYR A 221 -6.96 -7.93 -8.36
CA TYR A 221 -7.60 -7.35 -7.18
C TYR A 221 -6.78 -7.51 -5.91
N ASP A 222 -5.54 -7.00 -5.95
CA ASP A 222 -4.68 -7.00 -4.78
C ASP A 222 -5.39 -6.57 -3.50
N PHE A 223 -5.26 -7.37 -2.45
CA PHE A 223 -5.70 -6.98 -1.10
C PHE A 223 -4.49 -6.60 -0.24
N HIS A 224 -3.70 -5.67 -0.74
CA HIS A 224 -2.30 -5.40 -0.39
C HIS A 224 -2.11 -4.31 0.68
N LEU A 225 -3.14 -3.53 1.00
CA LEU A 225 -3.02 -2.43 1.94
C LEU A 225 -2.76 -2.91 3.37
N SER A 226 -2.06 -2.08 4.15
CA SER A 226 -1.89 -2.33 5.58
C SER A 226 -3.25 -2.36 6.28
N PRO A 227 -3.68 -3.48 6.91
CA PRO A 227 -4.90 -3.49 7.69
C PRO A 227 -4.78 -2.54 8.88
N ILE A 228 -5.84 -1.81 9.23
CA ILE A 228 -5.80 -0.84 10.33
C ILE A 228 -6.34 -1.49 11.60
N VAL A 229 -5.52 -1.56 12.65
CA VAL A 229 -5.94 -2.02 13.99
C VAL A 229 -6.74 -0.92 14.67
N THR A 230 -7.98 -1.21 15.04
CA THR A 230 -8.84 -0.30 15.79
C THR A 230 -9.75 -1.09 16.74
N SER A 231 -10.65 -0.42 17.45
CA SER A 231 -11.62 -1.09 18.32
C SER A 231 -13.01 -0.46 18.18
N ILE A 232 -14.02 -1.31 18.30
CA ILE A 232 -15.44 -0.93 18.34
C ILE A 232 -16.10 -1.41 19.62
N GLU A 233 -17.18 -0.77 20.01
CA GLU A 233 -18.01 -1.25 21.11
C GLU A 233 -19.11 -2.19 20.58
N VAL A 234 -19.09 -3.44 21.02
CA VAL A 234 -20.11 -4.44 20.73
C VAL A 234 -20.74 -4.91 22.03
N ASN A 235 -22.03 -4.67 22.23
CA ASN A 235 -22.76 -5.06 23.44
C ASN A 235 -22.10 -4.59 24.75
N GLY A 236 -21.58 -3.36 24.78
CA GLY A 236 -20.92 -2.77 25.95
C GLY A 236 -19.48 -3.27 26.18
N LYS A 237 -18.93 -4.05 25.27
CA LYS A 237 -17.56 -4.56 25.34
C LYS A 237 -16.72 -4.02 24.19
N GLN A 238 -15.52 -3.51 24.50
CA GLN A 238 -14.54 -3.16 23.49
C GLN A 238 -14.03 -4.42 22.80
N THR A 239 -14.15 -4.43 21.46
CA THR A 239 -13.71 -5.52 20.59
C THR A 239 -12.69 -4.94 19.60
N ASP A 240 -11.51 -5.51 19.58
CA ASP A 240 -10.47 -5.08 18.63
C ASP A 240 -10.75 -5.70 17.26
N ILE A 241 -10.71 -4.87 16.23
CA ILE A 241 -10.98 -5.23 14.84
C ILE A 241 -9.86 -4.73 13.93
N LEU A 242 -9.85 -5.27 12.72
CA LEU A 242 -9.06 -4.76 11.60
C LEU A 242 -10.00 -4.15 10.57
N ILE A 243 -9.65 -2.98 10.06
CA ILE A 243 -10.24 -2.44 8.84
C ILE A 243 -9.28 -2.72 7.71
N ALA A 244 -9.75 -3.41 6.69
CA ALA A 244 -8.98 -3.82 5.52
C ALA A 244 -9.70 -3.43 4.23
N GLY A 245 -8.98 -3.21 3.16
CA GLY A 245 -9.52 -2.85 1.85
C GLY A 245 -8.53 -3.15 0.74
N GLY A 246 -8.99 -3.19 -0.50
CA GLY A 246 -8.17 -3.52 -1.65
C GLY A 246 -8.76 -3.06 -2.99
N LYS A 247 -8.08 -3.42 -4.07
CA LYS A 247 -8.44 -3.04 -5.45
C LYS A 247 -9.82 -3.51 -5.89
N ASN A 248 -10.37 -4.53 -5.22
CA ASN A 248 -11.76 -4.97 -5.50
C ASN A 248 -12.83 -3.95 -5.06
N GLY A 249 -12.45 -2.79 -4.53
CA GLY A 249 -13.40 -1.76 -4.07
C GLY A 249 -14.18 -2.14 -2.82
N SER A 250 -13.75 -3.14 -2.05
CA SER A 250 -14.38 -3.51 -0.78
C SER A 250 -13.58 -3.01 0.41
N VAL A 251 -14.29 -2.45 1.40
CA VAL A 251 -13.81 -2.21 2.76
C VAL A 251 -14.46 -3.23 3.69
N MET A 252 -13.69 -3.85 4.54
CA MET A 252 -14.23 -4.83 5.50
C MET A 252 -13.68 -4.65 6.91
N ALA A 253 -14.49 -4.99 7.89
CA ALA A 253 -14.03 -5.20 9.25
C ALA A 253 -13.86 -6.69 9.52
N LEU A 254 -12.71 -7.03 10.10
CA LEU A 254 -12.39 -8.39 10.53
C LEU A 254 -12.20 -8.41 12.04
N ASP A 255 -12.64 -9.47 12.70
CA ASP A 255 -12.26 -9.73 14.10
C ASP A 255 -10.74 -9.98 14.16
N SER A 256 -10.04 -9.19 14.96
CA SER A 256 -8.56 -9.21 14.98
C SER A 256 -7.95 -10.51 15.51
N VAL A 257 -8.73 -11.32 16.25
CA VAL A 257 -8.27 -12.57 16.86
C VAL A 257 -8.49 -13.76 15.93
N SER A 258 -9.60 -13.77 15.19
CA SER A 258 -10.03 -14.91 14.39
C SER A 258 -9.98 -14.68 12.88
N GLY A 259 -9.79 -13.45 12.43
CA GLY A 259 -9.87 -13.08 11.02
C GLY A 259 -11.28 -13.16 10.41
N LYS A 260 -12.32 -13.41 11.23
CA LYS A 260 -13.69 -13.52 10.71
C LYS A 260 -14.22 -12.16 10.32
N GLN A 261 -14.84 -12.10 9.14
CA GLN A 261 -15.52 -10.90 8.65
C GLN A 261 -16.71 -10.54 9.55
N ILE A 262 -16.80 -9.26 9.89
CA ILE A 262 -17.89 -8.67 10.68
C ILE A 262 -18.86 -7.96 9.75
N TRP A 263 -18.33 -7.10 8.87
CA TRP A 263 -19.09 -6.43 7.82
C TRP A 263 -18.20 -6.17 6.60
N GLU A 264 -18.83 -5.87 5.47
CA GLU A 264 -18.20 -5.48 4.21
C GLU A 264 -19.04 -4.39 3.54
N THR A 265 -18.37 -3.40 2.95
CA THR A 265 -19.01 -2.29 2.24
C THR A 265 -18.28 -2.05 0.93
N GLU A 266 -19.00 -2.12 -0.18
CA GLU A 266 -18.50 -1.77 -1.51
C GLU A 266 -18.42 -0.24 -1.66
N VAL A 267 -17.34 0.26 -2.28
CA VAL A 267 -17.09 1.67 -2.56
C VAL A 267 -16.58 1.87 -3.98
N GLY A 268 -16.94 2.98 -4.60
CA GLY A 268 -16.61 3.26 -5.99
C GLY A 268 -17.58 2.64 -6.99
N ILE A 269 -17.14 2.56 -8.23
CA ILE A 269 -17.93 1.99 -9.34
C ILE A 269 -17.66 0.49 -9.43
N HIS A 270 -18.74 -0.30 -9.48
CA HIS A 270 -18.72 -1.76 -9.64
C HIS A 270 -19.45 -2.17 -10.91
N GLU A 271 -18.73 -2.82 -11.84
CA GLU A 271 -19.28 -3.39 -13.07
C GLU A 271 -18.46 -4.63 -13.46
N ASN A 272 -19.11 -5.78 -13.59
CA ASN A 272 -18.51 -7.05 -14.01
C ASN A 272 -17.32 -7.54 -13.17
N ASP A 273 -17.14 -7.02 -11.97
CA ASP A 273 -16.03 -7.28 -11.05
C ASP A 273 -16.13 -8.63 -10.31
N LYS A 274 -17.26 -9.32 -10.42
CA LYS A 274 -17.52 -10.63 -9.79
C LYS A 274 -17.50 -11.79 -10.79
N LEU A 275 -17.01 -11.54 -12.00
CA LEU A 275 -16.88 -12.57 -13.01
C LEU A 275 -15.81 -13.60 -12.62
N THR A 276 -16.17 -14.88 -12.72
CA THR A 276 -15.27 -16.01 -12.49
C THR A 276 -14.73 -16.60 -13.79
N GLU A 277 -15.19 -16.08 -14.93
CA GLU A 277 -14.75 -16.42 -16.27
C GLU A 277 -14.89 -15.18 -17.17
N LEU A 278 -13.87 -14.87 -17.92
CA LEU A 278 -13.81 -13.75 -18.85
C LEU A 278 -13.91 -14.26 -20.29
N PRO A 279 -14.46 -13.45 -21.23
CA PRO A 279 -14.62 -13.85 -22.61
C PRO A 279 -13.26 -14.06 -23.30
N ASP A 280 -13.23 -14.99 -24.26
CA ASP A 280 -12.05 -15.17 -25.10
C ASP A 280 -11.92 -14.05 -26.14
N PRO A 281 -10.70 -13.65 -26.50
CA PRO A 281 -10.46 -12.72 -27.60
C PRO A 281 -11.11 -13.20 -28.91
N PRO A 282 -11.67 -12.31 -29.74
CA PRO A 282 -11.59 -10.85 -29.68
C PRO A 282 -12.65 -10.17 -28.78
N ASP A 283 -13.54 -10.91 -28.16
CA ASP A 283 -14.58 -10.35 -27.31
C ASP A 283 -13.94 -9.81 -26.01
N THR A 284 -14.43 -8.66 -25.54
CA THR A 284 -13.96 -8.00 -24.32
C THR A 284 -15.12 -7.67 -23.39
N VAL A 285 -14.86 -7.57 -22.11
CA VAL A 285 -15.79 -7.07 -21.11
C VAL A 285 -15.19 -5.85 -20.40
N THR A 286 -16.01 -4.82 -20.15
CA THR A 286 -15.63 -3.70 -19.30
C THR A 286 -15.75 -4.12 -17.84
N VAL A 287 -14.74 -3.79 -17.04
CA VAL A 287 -14.67 -4.10 -15.62
C VAL A 287 -14.40 -2.84 -14.80
N PHE A 288 -15.16 -2.62 -13.75
CA PHE A 288 -14.92 -1.66 -12.69
C PHE A 288 -15.07 -2.34 -11.31
N PRO A 289 -14.12 -2.10 -10.37
CA PRO A 289 -12.83 -1.46 -10.58
C PRO A 289 -11.99 -2.20 -11.63
N GLY A 290 -11.17 -1.48 -12.41
CA GLY A 290 -10.11 -2.10 -13.22
C GLY A 290 -8.87 -2.40 -12.36
N HIS A 291 -7.80 -2.89 -12.98
CA HIS A 291 -6.59 -3.30 -12.26
C HIS A 291 -5.75 -2.16 -11.65
N PHE A 292 -6.09 -0.89 -11.92
CA PHE A 292 -5.63 0.30 -11.21
C PHE A 292 -6.79 1.06 -10.54
N GLY A 293 -7.89 0.37 -10.25
CA GLY A 293 -9.05 0.91 -9.57
C GLY A 293 -9.24 0.38 -8.17
N GLY A 294 -10.33 0.79 -7.52
CA GLY A 294 -10.66 0.39 -6.15
C GLY A 294 -9.86 1.17 -5.10
N ILE A 295 -9.41 0.50 -4.04
CA ILE A 295 -8.67 1.14 -2.95
C ILE A 295 -7.20 0.85 -3.13
N GLU A 296 -6.47 1.83 -3.67
CA GLU A 296 -5.06 1.71 -4.07
C GLU A 296 -4.09 2.27 -3.01
N THR A 297 -4.57 3.16 -2.15
CA THR A 297 -3.73 3.90 -1.21
C THR A 297 -4.28 3.84 0.21
N PRO A 298 -3.44 4.08 1.24
CA PRO A 298 -3.82 3.89 2.63
C PRO A 298 -5.06 4.66 3.06
N MET A 299 -5.94 3.95 3.76
CA MET A 299 -7.06 4.49 4.52
C MET A 299 -6.59 5.07 5.85
N ALA A 300 -7.44 5.87 6.51
CA ALA A 300 -7.21 6.35 7.87
C ALA A 300 -8.42 6.11 8.76
N VAL A 301 -8.19 5.80 10.03
CA VAL A 301 -9.27 5.64 11.03
C VAL A 301 -9.12 6.68 12.13
N SER A 302 -10.21 7.35 12.47
CA SER A 302 -10.28 8.28 13.61
C SER A 302 -11.69 8.29 14.19
N GLU A 303 -11.78 8.15 15.52
CA GLU A 303 -13.03 8.29 16.29
C GLU A 303 -14.20 7.46 15.72
N GLY A 304 -13.93 6.22 15.36
CA GLY A 304 -14.95 5.30 14.84
C GLY A 304 -15.35 5.51 13.39
N ILE A 305 -14.60 6.31 12.64
CA ILE A 305 -14.81 6.54 11.20
C ILE A 305 -13.55 6.11 10.43
N VAL A 306 -13.71 5.33 9.36
CA VAL A 306 -12.67 5.08 8.38
C VAL A 306 -12.89 5.97 7.15
N TYR A 307 -11.82 6.58 6.66
CA TYR A 307 -11.78 7.42 5.46
C TYR A 307 -11.08 6.67 4.36
N VAL A 308 -11.77 6.44 3.25
CA VAL A 308 -11.39 5.53 2.19
C VAL A 308 -11.17 6.32 0.89
N PRO A 309 -9.92 6.46 0.44
CA PRO A 309 -9.64 6.99 -0.90
C PRO A 309 -9.94 5.92 -1.94
N VAL A 310 -10.70 6.27 -2.97
CA VAL A 310 -11.15 5.34 -4.01
C VAL A 310 -10.75 5.86 -5.39
N VAL A 311 -10.29 4.95 -6.23
CA VAL A 311 -9.96 5.18 -7.64
C VAL A 311 -11.04 4.53 -8.50
N ASN A 312 -11.74 5.33 -9.29
CA ASN A 312 -12.70 4.88 -10.27
C ASN A 312 -12.06 4.87 -11.66
N LEU A 313 -11.28 3.83 -11.95
CA LEU A 313 -10.66 3.60 -13.25
C LEU A 313 -10.99 2.18 -13.70
N GLY A 314 -11.58 2.05 -14.90
CA GLY A 314 -11.96 0.77 -15.47
C GLY A 314 -10.88 0.14 -16.33
N SER A 315 -11.14 -1.08 -16.76
CA SER A 315 -10.34 -1.80 -17.75
C SER A 315 -11.22 -2.60 -18.71
N LYS A 316 -10.66 -2.95 -19.88
CA LYS A 316 -11.18 -4.01 -20.74
C LYS A 316 -10.44 -5.30 -20.46
N ALA A 317 -11.17 -6.37 -20.25
CA ALA A 317 -10.60 -7.67 -19.94
C ALA A 317 -11.07 -8.76 -20.90
N THR A 318 -10.20 -9.74 -21.09
CA THR A 318 -10.47 -11.01 -21.77
C THR A 318 -9.90 -12.14 -20.91
N SER A 319 -10.11 -13.38 -21.28
CA SER A 319 -9.52 -14.54 -20.61
C SER A 319 -7.97 -14.56 -20.60
N GLN A 320 -7.31 -13.70 -21.38
CA GLN A 320 -5.88 -13.74 -21.64
C GLN A 320 -5.14 -12.44 -21.28
N TRP A 321 -5.82 -11.30 -21.27
CA TRP A 321 -5.24 -9.98 -21.02
C TRP A 321 -6.26 -8.99 -20.47
N SER A 322 -5.75 -7.95 -19.81
CA SER A 322 -6.51 -6.79 -19.38
C SER A 322 -5.79 -5.51 -19.79
N GLU A 323 -6.54 -4.52 -20.25
CA GLU A 323 -6.05 -3.20 -20.66
C GLU A 323 -6.76 -2.13 -19.85
N THR A 324 -6.00 -1.30 -19.15
CA THR A 324 -6.53 -0.15 -18.41
C THR A 324 -7.07 0.92 -19.35
N PHE A 325 -8.11 1.63 -18.94
CA PHE A 325 -8.55 2.85 -19.60
C PHE A 325 -7.52 3.97 -19.50
N ASP A 326 -7.67 5.02 -20.27
CA ASP A 326 -6.79 6.19 -20.18
C ASP A 326 -6.85 6.76 -18.74
N PHE A 327 -5.67 7.02 -18.14
CA PHE A 327 -5.59 7.60 -16.81
C PHE A 327 -6.27 8.96 -16.70
N GLY A 328 -6.39 9.69 -17.81
CA GLY A 328 -7.14 10.96 -17.87
C GLY A 328 -8.66 10.80 -17.77
N GLU A 329 -9.20 9.58 -17.93
CA GLU A 329 -10.63 9.27 -17.76
C GLU A 329 -10.98 8.81 -16.34
N GLY A 330 -9.96 8.56 -15.49
CA GLY A 330 -10.16 8.11 -14.12
C GLY A 330 -10.69 9.21 -13.22
N THR A 331 -11.70 8.87 -12.41
CA THR A 331 -12.26 9.71 -11.33
C THR A 331 -11.97 9.08 -9.98
N GLY A 332 -12.47 9.67 -8.89
CA GLY A 332 -12.26 9.09 -7.55
C GLY A 332 -13.29 9.55 -6.55
N GLU A 333 -13.21 8.96 -5.37
CA GLU A 333 -14.07 9.30 -4.23
C GLU A 333 -13.25 9.32 -2.94
N LEU A 334 -13.71 10.11 -1.97
CA LEU A 334 -13.34 9.94 -0.56
C LEU A 334 -14.59 9.56 0.20
N VAL A 335 -14.62 8.35 0.76
CA VAL A 335 -15.78 7.79 1.44
C VAL A 335 -15.50 7.68 2.93
N ALA A 336 -16.41 8.17 3.79
CA ALA A 336 -16.34 7.99 5.23
C ALA A 336 -17.35 6.93 5.69
N ILE A 337 -16.86 5.90 6.39
CA ILE A 337 -17.66 4.74 6.80
C ILE A 337 -17.58 4.59 8.33
N GLU A 338 -18.69 4.31 8.98
CA GLU A 338 -18.72 3.99 10.42
C GLU A 338 -18.04 2.63 10.66
N THR A 339 -16.98 2.60 11.45
CA THR A 339 -16.20 1.36 11.69
C THR A 339 -16.99 0.26 12.42
N ARG A 340 -18.08 0.60 13.11
CA ARG A 340 -18.90 -0.35 13.85
C ARG A 340 -19.88 -1.11 12.96
N SER A 341 -20.53 -0.42 12.03
CA SER A 341 -21.62 -0.97 11.21
C SER A 341 -21.23 -1.23 9.76
N GLY A 342 -20.23 -0.49 9.23
CA GLY A 342 -19.94 -0.44 7.81
C GLY A 342 -20.82 0.55 7.03
N ASP A 343 -21.66 1.34 7.71
CA ASP A 343 -22.55 2.29 7.03
C ASP A 343 -21.76 3.50 6.51
N VAL A 344 -22.04 3.91 5.28
CA VAL A 344 -21.48 5.15 4.70
C VAL A 344 -22.10 6.36 5.40
N ILE A 345 -21.25 7.22 5.96
CA ILE A 345 -21.65 8.46 6.64
C ILE A 345 -21.74 9.60 5.61
N TRP A 346 -20.72 9.75 4.78
CA TRP A 346 -20.67 10.69 3.68
C TRP A 346 -19.69 10.23 2.61
N SER A 347 -19.84 10.74 1.38
CA SER A 347 -18.89 10.61 0.29
C SER A 347 -18.68 11.94 -0.43
N HIS A 348 -17.54 12.08 -1.10
CA HIS A 348 -17.21 13.21 -1.95
C HIS A 348 -16.54 12.71 -3.25
N ASP A 349 -17.09 13.11 -4.39
CA ASP A 349 -16.61 12.71 -5.71
C ASP A 349 -15.57 13.70 -6.24
N PHE A 350 -14.58 13.20 -6.98
CA PHE A 350 -13.53 13.98 -7.64
C PHE A 350 -13.48 13.69 -9.13
N GLU A 351 -13.16 14.72 -9.91
CA GLU A 351 -12.95 14.62 -11.36
C GLU A 351 -11.63 13.89 -11.72
N SER A 352 -10.77 13.57 -10.75
CA SER A 352 -9.50 12.89 -10.91
C SER A 352 -9.33 11.81 -9.87
N MET A 353 -8.48 10.82 -10.12
CA MET A 353 -8.22 9.68 -9.25
C MET A 353 -7.60 10.10 -7.91
N VAL A 354 -8.01 9.45 -6.81
CA VAL A 354 -7.52 9.73 -5.46
C VAL A 354 -6.36 8.81 -5.10
N PHE A 355 -5.14 9.25 -5.39
CA PHE A 355 -3.89 8.54 -5.03
C PHE A 355 -3.14 9.13 -3.83
N GLY A 356 -3.70 10.14 -3.17
CA GLY A 356 -3.05 10.85 -2.05
C GLY A 356 -3.27 10.23 -0.69
N ALA A 357 -3.84 9.04 -0.60
CA ALA A 357 -4.28 8.39 0.64
C ALA A 357 -5.22 9.26 1.48
N ALA A 358 -5.66 8.77 2.63
CA ALA A 358 -6.37 9.56 3.64
C ALA A 358 -5.45 9.83 4.84
N THR A 359 -5.40 11.07 5.30
CA THR A 359 -4.62 11.46 6.49
C THR A 359 -5.45 12.32 7.41
N VAL A 360 -5.70 11.84 8.63
CA VAL A 360 -6.51 12.55 9.61
C VAL A 360 -5.64 13.35 10.57
N VAL A 361 -6.01 14.62 10.75
CA VAL A 361 -5.36 15.54 11.69
C VAL A 361 -6.43 16.33 12.44
N ASN A 362 -6.63 16.07 13.72
CA ASN A 362 -7.70 16.65 14.53
C ASN A 362 -9.08 16.44 13.87
N ASP A 363 -9.77 17.54 13.51
CA ASP A 363 -11.10 17.53 12.88
C ASP A 363 -11.05 17.54 11.34
N LEU A 364 -9.85 17.38 10.76
CA LEU A 364 -9.63 17.39 9.32
C LEU A 364 -9.26 16.01 8.81
N VAL A 365 -9.71 15.69 7.60
CA VAL A 365 -9.13 14.66 6.77
C VAL A 365 -8.58 15.27 5.49
N PHE A 366 -7.31 14.95 5.19
CA PHE A 366 -6.63 15.34 3.98
C PHE A 366 -6.60 14.19 2.99
N THR A 367 -6.75 14.54 1.72
CA THR A 367 -6.43 13.65 0.59
C THR A 367 -5.93 14.49 -0.59
N SER A 368 -5.46 13.82 -1.63
CA SER A 368 -5.04 14.50 -2.87
C SER A 368 -5.31 13.63 -4.10
N THR A 369 -5.46 14.29 -5.24
CA THR A 369 -5.79 13.66 -6.50
C THR A 369 -4.57 13.60 -7.43
N PHE A 370 -4.64 12.72 -8.42
CA PHE A 370 -3.53 12.44 -9.34
C PHE A 370 -3.15 13.64 -10.20
N ASP A 371 -4.07 14.56 -10.46
CA ASP A 371 -3.84 15.85 -11.14
C ASP A 371 -3.20 16.92 -10.22
N GLY A 372 -2.96 16.58 -8.95
CA GLY A 372 -2.23 17.43 -8.00
C GLY A 372 -3.09 18.32 -7.12
N MET A 373 -4.42 18.20 -7.13
CA MET A 373 -5.24 18.90 -6.15
C MET A 373 -5.08 18.27 -4.76
N ILE A 374 -4.95 19.12 -3.75
CA ILE A 374 -4.91 18.76 -2.33
C ILE A 374 -6.17 19.31 -1.67
N TYR A 375 -6.82 18.51 -0.85
CA TYR A 375 -8.04 18.88 -0.15
C TYR A 375 -7.93 18.64 1.36
N ALA A 376 -8.56 19.51 2.14
CA ALA A 376 -8.86 19.31 3.55
C ALA A 376 -10.37 19.37 3.77
N PHE A 377 -10.91 18.31 4.36
CA PHE A 377 -12.33 18.18 4.67
C PHE A 377 -12.58 18.26 6.17
N ASN A 378 -13.76 18.74 6.56
CA ASN A 378 -14.28 18.43 7.88
C ASN A 378 -14.56 16.92 7.95
N LYS A 379 -13.89 16.21 8.84
CA LYS A 379 -13.95 14.74 8.91
C LYS A 379 -15.34 14.17 9.24
N TYR A 380 -16.23 14.95 9.88
CA TYR A 380 -17.57 14.50 10.25
C TYR A 380 -18.62 14.75 9.17
N THR A 381 -18.46 15.83 8.39
CA THR A 381 -19.49 16.29 7.44
C THR A 381 -19.11 16.09 5.97
N GLY A 382 -17.86 15.81 5.66
CA GLY A 382 -17.37 15.75 4.28
C GLY A 382 -17.31 17.11 3.57
N SER A 383 -17.50 18.23 4.30
CA SER A 383 -17.42 19.57 3.70
C SER A 383 -15.97 19.94 3.42
N VAL A 384 -15.67 20.39 2.20
CA VAL A 384 -14.36 20.94 1.83
C VAL A 384 -14.14 22.24 2.60
N LEU A 385 -13.04 22.33 3.34
CA LEU A 385 -12.65 23.49 4.13
C LEU A 385 -11.48 24.24 3.50
N TRP A 386 -10.64 23.56 2.75
CA TRP A 386 -9.48 24.13 2.08
C TRP A 386 -9.07 23.24 0.90
N ASP A 387 -8.59 23.86 -0.16
CA ASP A 387 -8.00 23.19 -1.31
C ASP A 387 -6.79 23.95 -1.83
N TYR A 388 -5.92 23.24 -2.55
CA TYR A 388 -4.70 23.81 -3.13
C TYR A 388 -4.26 23.02 -4.36
N GLN A 389 -3.99 23.70 -5.47
CA GLN A 389 -3.42 23.07 -6.67
C GLN A 389 -1.89 22.99 -6.53
N SER A 390 -1.37 21.79 -6.47
CA SER A 390 0.06 21.52 -6.54
C SER A 390 0.63 21.78 -7.94
N PRO A 391 1.91 22.13 -8.05
CA PRO A 391 2.56 22.29 -9.36
C PRO A 391 2.82 20.96 -10.08
N ALA A 392 2.59 19.81 -9.45
CA ALA A 392 2.80 18.48 -10.00
C ALA A 392 1.73 17.50 -9.52
N GLY A 393 1.50 16.42 -10.26
CA GLY A 393 0.63 15.32 -9.86
C GLY A 393 1.08 14.66 -8.55
N ILE A 394 0.15 14.09 -7.79
CA ILE A 394 0.43 13.47 -6.49
C ILE A 394 0.05 11.99 -6.53
N ASN A 395 1.04 11.14 -6.20
CA ASN A 395 0.87 9.73 -5.88
C ASN A 395 1.67 9.41 -4.62
N ALA A 396 1.38 10.17 -3.56
CA ALA A 396 2.03 10.05 -2.27
C ALA A 396 1.16 10.76 -1.23
N TRP A 397 1.40 10.52 0.06
CA TRP A 397 0.59 11.08 1.13
C TRP A 397 1.39 11.96 2.08
N PRO A 398 0.72 12.88 2.79
CA PRO A 398 1.38 13.86 3.62
C PRO A 398 1.94 13.28 4.92
N ALA A 399 2.92 14.00 5.47
CA ALA A 399 3.35 13.84 6.86
C ALA A 399 3.05 15.10 7.67
N VAL A 400 2.67 14.92 8.94
CA VAL A 400 2.27 16.02 9.82
C VAL A 400 3.10 16.04 11.10
N SER A 401 3.56 17.19 11.50
CA SER A 401 4.21 17.41 12.79
C SER A 401 3.97 18.83 13.32
N GLY A 402 3.36 18.94 14.49
CA GLY A 402 3.04 20.23 15.10
C GLY A 402 2.09 21.06 14.23
N ASP A 403 2.57 22.23 13.78
CA ASP A 403 1.85 23.17 12.91
C ASP A 403 2.14 22.99 11.42
N THR A 404 2.90 21.95 11.05
CA THR A 404 3.42 21.77 9.69
C THR A 404 2.88 20.47 9.07
N ILE A 405 2.40 20.57 7.82
CA ILE A 405 2.07 19.45 6.97
C ILE A 405 2.95 19.48 5.70
N LEU A 406 3.50 18.31 5.34
CA LEU A 406 4.38 18.15 4.18
C LEU A 406 3.67 17.31 3.13
N PHE A 407 3.57 17.79 1.88
CA PHE A 407 3.06 17.04 0.74
C PHE A 407 4.18 16.81 -0.27
N PRO A 408 4.55 15.56 -0.56
CA PRO A 408 5.37 15.26 -1.71
C PRO A 408 4.50 15.28 -2.97
N ALA A 409 4.92 16.02 -3.98
CA ALA A 409 4.31 16.06 -5.30
C ALA A 409 5.39 15.85 -6.36
N GLY A 410 5.11 15.04 -7.36
CA GLY A 410 6.14 14.75 -8.35
C GLY A 410 5.91 13.41 -9.05
N VAL A 411 4.72 13.20 -9.57
CA VAL A 411 4.61 12.34 -10.74
C VAL A 411 5.34 13.10 -11.86
N PRO A 412 6.52 12.64 -12.32
CA PRO A 412 7.30 13.40 -13.29
C PRO A 412 6.55 13.49 -14.61
N THR A 413 6.32 14.71 -15.06
CA THR A 413 5.99 15.01 -16.45
C THR A 413 7.20 15.66 -17.11
N GLU A 414 7.24 15.78 -18.44
CA GLU A 414 8.35 16.44 -19.16
C GLU A 414 8.63 17.89 -18.70
N THR A 415 7.67 18.51 -18.01
CA THR A 415 7.71 19.93 -17.60
C THR A 415 7.69 20.15 -16.09
N GLN A 416 7.57 19.10 -15.28
CA GLN A 416 7.39 19.22 -13.83
C GLN A 416 8.50 18.46 -13.08
N GLU A 417 9.11 19.15 -12.11
CA GLU A 417 10.08 18.54 -11.21
C GLU A 417 9.41 18.13 -9.90
N PRO A 418 9.82 17.00 -9.29
CA PRO A 418 9.34 16.61 -7.97
C PRO A 418 9.61 17.67 -6.92
N ILE A 419 8.64 17.94 -6.06
CA ILE A 419 8.70 18.94 -5.01
C ILE A 419 8.15 18.39 -3.69
N LEU A 420 8.80 18.76 -2.59
CA LEU A 420 8.26 18.60 -1.25
C LEU A 420 7.74 19.95 -0.76
N MET A 421 6.43 20.09 -0.66
CA MET A 421 5.76 21.31 -0.20
C MET A 421 5.53 21.26 1.30
N ALA A 422 5.75 22.39 1.99
CA ALA A 422 5.47 22.56 3.40
C ALA A 422 4.41 23.65 3.61
N PHE A 423 3.29 23.29 4.22
CA PHE A 423 2.28 24.23 4.67
C PHE A 423 2.33 24.37 6.19
N ARG A 424 2.17 25.58 6.70
CA ARG A 424 2.13 25.86 8.13
C ARG A 424 0.90 26.66 8.50
N LEU A 425 0.32 26.32 9.65
CA LEU A 425 -0.72 27.15 10.23
C LEU A 425 -0.15 28.54 10.57
N SER A 426 -0.76 29.58 10.02
CA SER A 426 -0.51 30.95 10.45
C SER A 426 -1.08 31.16 11.85
N LYS A 427 -0.27 31.71 12.76
CA LYS A 427 -0.73 32.11 14.09
C LYS A 427 -1.70 33.29 14.01
#